data_38a591827953393564e8ff6654a0beb2
#
_entry.id   38a591827953393564e8ff6654a0beb2
#
_cell.length_a   1.000
_cell.length_b   1.000
_cell.length_c   1.000
_cell.angle_alpha   90.00
_cell.angle_beta   90.00
_cell.angle_gamma   90.00
#
_symmetry.space_group_name_H-M   'P 1'
#
loop_
_entity.id
_entity.type
_entity.pdbx_description
1 polymer ?
#
loop_
_entity_poly.entity_id
_entity_poly.type
_entity_poly.pdbx_seq_one_letter_code
_entity_poly.pdbx_strand_id
1 'polypeptide(L)'
;MVRILDGMLRATFGFVLSEAMLAEYRAVLLRPRLVKRHGLSVTEIDSILTDIARHAIVMTPIGNATTPRAPDPGDQFLWNLLVARANLVLVTGDKLLLQDEMVRSRVMLPNTFVDLL
;
A
#
# COMPACT_ATOMS: atom_id res chain seq x y z
N MET A 1 -3.50 -0.94 12.52
CA MET A 1 -3.96 -1.48 11.20
C MET A 1 -5.46 -1.36 11.01
N VAL A 2 -6.26 -1.81 11.98
CA VAL A 2 -7.72 -1.72 11.86
C VAL A 2 -8.21 -0.28 11.67
N ARG A 3 -7.65 0.69 12.39
CA ARG A 3 -8.02 2.10 12.23
C ARG A 3 -7.67 2.66 10.86
N ILE A 4 -6.57 2.21 10.27
CA ILE A 4 -6.20 2.61 8.90
C ILE A 4 -7.22 2.08 7.91
N LEU A 5 -7.55 0.80 8.00
CA LEU A 5 -8.55 0.18 7.13
C LEU A 5 -9.92 0.86 7.27
N ASP A 6 -10.35 1.13 8.49
CA ASP A 6 -11.60 1.85 8.75
C ASP A 6 -11.57 3.24 8.11
N GLY A 7 -10.47 3.97 8.22
CA GLY A 7 -10.31 5.28 7.60
C GLY A 7 -10.40 5.21 6.08
N MET A 8 -9.80 4.18 5.46
CA MET A 8 -9.90 3.96 4.03
C MET A 8 -11.34 3.73 3.58
N LEU A 9 -12.07 2.85 4.28
CA LEU A 9 -13.45 2.51 3.94
C LEU A 9 -14.43 3.65 4.22
N ARG A 10 -14.12 4.53 5.18
CA ARG A 10 -14.94 5.69 5.52
C ARG A 10 -14.51 6.97 4.83
N ALA A 11 -13.50 6.90 3.96
CA ALA A 11 -12.94 8.05 3.26
C ALA A 11 -12.44 9.16 4.21
N THR A 12 -11.92 8.78 5.40
CA THR A 12 -11.35 9.71 6.37
C THR A 12 -10.10 10.40 5.81
N PHE A 13 -9.36 9.71 4.94
CA PHE A 13 -8.21 10.25 4.24
C PHE A 13 -8.19 9.70 2.81
N GLY A 14 -7.52 10.41 1.90
CA GLY A 14 -7.29 9.92 0.55
C GLY A 14 -6.15 8.90 0.52
N PHE A 15 -6.26 7.90 -0.32
CA PHE A 15 -5.21 6.91 -0.51
C PHE A 15 -5.12 6.50 -1.97
N VAL A 16 -3.94 6.03 -2.36
CA VAL A 16 -3.62 5.67 -3.74
C VAL A 16 -3.42 4.17 -3.83
N LEU A 17 -3.97 3.57 -4.88
CA LEU A 17 -3.71 2.18 -5.25
C LEU A 17 -3.31 2.10 -6.71
N SER A 18 -2.47 1.12 -7.03
CA SER A 18 -2.24 0.68 -8.41
C SER A 18 -2.79 -0.74 -8.56
N GLU A 19 -2.96 -1.17 -9.82
CA GLU A 19 -3.36 -2.55 -10.08
C GLU A 19 -2.35 -3.55 -9.53
N ALA A 20 -1.06 -3.20 -9.59
CA ALA A 20 0.00 -4.04 -9.03
C ALA A 20 -0.13 -4.20 -7.52
N MET A 21 -0.49 -3.13 -6.79
CA MET A 21 -0.72 -3.19 -5.35
C MET A 21 -1.92 -4.07 -5.01
N LEU A 22 -3.01 -3.95 -5.74
CA LEU A 22 -4.19 -4.79 -5.53
C LEU A 22 -3.88 -6.26 -5.77
N ALA A 23 -3.14 -6.57 -6.84
CA ALA A 23 -2.73 -7.94 -7.14
C ALA A 23 -1.84 -8.51 -6.03
N GLU A 24 -0.91 -7.72 -5.49
CA GLU A 24 -0.05 -8.12 -4.38
C GLU A 24 -0.85 -8.37 -3.11
N TYR A 25 -1.78 -7.50 -2.76
CA TYR A 25 -2.64 -7.67 -1.60
C TYR A 25 -3.47 -8.94 -1.71
N ARG A 26 -4.03 -9.20 -2.89
CA ARG A 26 -4.80 -10.42 -3.14
C ARG A 26 -3.94 -11.66 -2.96
N ALA A 27 -2.74 -11.67 -3.56
CA ALA A 27 -1.81 -12.79 -3.45
C ALA A 27 -1.42 -13.07 -1.99
N VAL A 28 -1.14 -12.03 -1.21
CA VAL A 28 -0.79 -12.15 0.20
C VAL A 28 -1.95 -12.71 1.01
N LEU A 29 -3.17 -12.19 0.83
CA LEU A 29 -4.34 -12.64 1.57
C LEU A 29 -4.74 -14.07 1.25
N LEU A 30 -4.39 -14.57 0.07
CA LEU A 30 -4.66 -15.96 -0.33
C LEU A 30 -3.60 -16.94 0.17
N ARG A 31 -2.54 -16.50 0.81
CA ARG A 31 -1.52 -17.40 1.37
C ARG A 31 -2.15 -18.30 2.43
N PRO A 32 -1.86 -19.63 2.41
CA PRO A 32 -2.51 -20.59 3.31
C PRO A 32 -2.39 -20.22 4.78
N ARG A 33 -1.26 -19.67 5.20
CA ARG A 33 -1.06 -19.27 6.60
C ARG A 33 -2.01 -18.15 7.02
N LEU A 34 -2.27 -17.21 6.12
CA LEU A 34 -3.18 -16.10 6.39
C LEU A 34 -4.63 -16.54 6.28
N VAL A 35 -4.96 -17.39 5.33
CA VAL A 35 -6.32 -17.95 5.20
C VAL A 35 -6.73 -18.65 6.48
N LYS A 36 -5.82 -19.39 7.10
CA LYS A 36 -6.10 -20.05 8.39
C LYS A 36 -6.40 -19.06 9.51
N ARG A 37 -5.83 -17.87 9.46
CA ARG A 37 -6.02 -16.84 10.49
C ARG A 37 -7.30 -16.05 10.30
N HIS A 38 -7.57 -15.56 9.07
CA HIS A 38 -8.73 -14.70 8.85
C HIS A 38 -10.00 -15.45 8.49
N GLY A 39 -9.89 -16.71 8.00
CA GLY A 39 -11.05 -17.53 7.68
C GLY A 39 -11.90 -17.00 6.52
N LEU A 40 -11.37 -16.07 5.72
CA LEU A 40 -12.12 -15.48 4.63
C LEU A 40 -12.03 -16.34 3.37
N SER A 41 -13.13 -16.42 2.63
CA SER A 41 -13.17 -17.06 1.31
C SER A 41 -12.56 -16.15 0.25
N VAL A 42 -12.26 -16.72 -0.92
CA VAL A 42 -11.77 -15.95 -2.07
C VAL A 42 -12.80 -14.86 -2.43
N THR A 43 -14.08 -15.19 -2.44
CA THR A 43 -15.16 -14.23 -2.73
C THR A 43 -15.18 -13.08 -1.72
N GLU A 44 -15.03 -13.38 -0.44
CA GLU A 44 -14.98 -12.35 0.60
C GLU A 44 -13.77 -11.43 0.45
N ILE A 45 -12.59 -12.00 0.14
CA ILE A 45 -11.38 -11.22 -0.12
C ILE A 45 -11.59 -10.29 -1.31
N ASP A 46 -12.11 -10.81 -2.42
CA ASP A 46 -12.36 -10.00 -3.62
C ASP A 46 -13.38 -8.89 -3.36
N SER A 47 -14.38 -9.14 -2.53
CA SER A 47 -15.37 -8.13 -2.12
C SER A 47 -14.72 -7.00 -1.33
N ILE A 48 -13.85 -7.32 -0.36
CA ILE A 48 -13.12 -6.33 0.43
C ILE A 48 -12.22 -5.48 -0.46
N LEU A 49 -11.46 -6.13 -1.34
CA LEU A 49 -10.56 -5.42 -2.26
C LEU A 49 -11.33 -4.51 -3.22
N THR A 50 -12.49 -4.93 -3.68
CA THR A 50 -13.37 -4.11 -4.51
C THR A 50 -13.84 -2.87 -3.76
N ASP A 51 -14.25 -3.01 -2.51
CA ASP A 51 -14.68 -1.89 -1.68
C ASP A 51 -13.53 -0.91 -1.44
N ILE A 52 -12.33 -1.39 -1.17
CA ILE A 52 -11.14 -0.56 -1.02
C ILE A 52 -10.88 0.20 -2.32
N ALA A 53 -10.93 -0.48 -3.46
CA ALA A 53 -10.67 0.13 -4.76
C ALA A 53 -11.67 1.25 -5.11
N ARG A 54 -12.92 1.14 -4.66
CA ARG A 54 -13.94 2.17 -4.89
C ARG A 54 -13.60 3.50 -4.24
N HIS A 55 -12.87 3.48 -3.12
CA HIS A 55 -12.51 4.69 -2.38
C HIS A 55 -11.11 5.19 -2.71
N ALA A 56 -10.35 4.43 -3.50
CA ALA A 56 -8.97 4.74 -3.83
C ALA A 56 -8.85 5.67 -5.03
N ILE A 57 -7.76 6.41 -5.07
CA ILE A 57 -7.27 7.05 -6.30
C ILE A 57 -6.43 6.01 -7.02
N VAL A 58 -6.90 5.52 -8.15
CA VAL A 58 -6.18 4.49 -8.91
C VAL A 58 -5.13 5.15 -9.80
N MET A 59 -3.89 4.69 -9.69
CA MET A 59 -2.77 5.19 -10.48
C MET A 59 -2.01 4.02 -11.10
N THR A 60 -1.50 4.23 -12.32
CA THR A 60 -0.67 3.25 -13.01
C THR A 60 0.62 3.95 -13.45
N PRO A 61 1.50 4.33 -12.50
CA PRO A 61 2.73 5.03 -12.86
C PRO A 61 3.71 4.08 -13.53
N ILE A 62 4.39 4.57 -14.55
CA ILE A 62 5.43 3.84 -15.25
C ILE A 62 6.77 4.43 -14.85
N GLY A 63 7.68 3.60 -14.35
CA GLY A 63 9.04 4.01 -14.05
C GLY A 63 9.80 4.29 -15.34
N ASN A 64 10.83 5.12 -15.26
CA ASN A 64 11.73 5.43 -16.36
C ASN A 64 13.20 5.26 -15.90
N ALA A 65 14.14 5.55 -16.81
CA ALA A 65 15.56 5.37 -16.53
C ALA A 65 16.08 6.21 -15.35
N THR A 66 15.38 7.30 -14.99
CA THR A 66 15.75 8.18 -13.89
C THR A 66 15.05 7.84 -12.56
N THR A 67 14.08 6.93 -12.60
CA THR A 67 13.41 6.49 -11.38
C THR A 67 14.38 5.71 -10.49
N PRO A 68 14.55 6.08 -9.21
CA PRO A 68 15.41 5.33 -8.31
C PRO A 68 14.98 3.87 -8.21
N ARG A 69 15.97 2.99 -8.12
CA ARG A 69 15.69 1.56 -7.96
C ARG A 69 15.46 1.21 -6.51
N ALA A 70 14.38 0.47 -6.25
CA ALA A 70 14.11 -0.07 -4.93
C ALA A 70 15.17 -1.12 -4.55
N PRO A 71 15.54 -1.23 -3.26
CA PRO A 71 16.42 -2.31 -2.79
C PRO A 71 15.87 -3.70 -3.11
N ASP A 72 14.56 -3.88 -3.03
CA ASP A 72 13.87 -5.11 -3.43
C ASP A 72 13.11 -4.82 -4.73
N PRO A 73 13.39 -5.56 -5.82
CA PRO A 73 12.66 -5.37 -7.08
C PRO A 73 11.13 -5.52 -6.93
N GLY A 74 10.65 -6.31 -5.97
CA GLY A 74 9.23 -6.43 -5.68
C GLY A 74 8.58 -5.15 -5.21
N ASP A 75 9.35 -4.19 -4.68
CA ASP A 75 8.85 -2.90 -4.19
C ASP A 75 9.01 -1.78 -5.21
N GLN A 76 9.50 -2.05 -6.41
CA GLN A 76 9.75 -1.01 -7.41
C GLN A 76 8.49 -0.19 -7.72
N PHE A 77 7.32 -0.81 -7.70
CA PHE A 77 6.07 -0.09 -7.94
C PHE A 77 5.81 1.02 -6.90
N LEU A 78 6.27 0.85 -5.66
CA LEU A 78 6.16 1.89 -4.63
C LEU A 78 7.02 3.11 -4.97
N TRP A 79 8.25 2.89 -5.43
CA TRP A 79 9.14 3.97 -5.89
C TRP A 79 8.53 4.72 -7.06
N ASN A 80 7.95 3.98 -8.01
CA ASN A 80 7.29 4.57 -9.17
C ASN A 80 6.14 5.49 -8.76
N LEU A 81 5.34 5.09 -7.76
CA LEU A 81 4.26 5.91 -7.23
C LEU A 81 4.78 7.16 -6.55
N LEU A 82 5.80 7.03 -5.70
CA LEU A 82 6.37 8.15 -4.97
C LEU A 82 7.00 9.20 -5.89
N VAL A 83 7.63 8.76 -6.99
CA VAL A 83 8.21 9.67 -7.99
C VAL A 83 7.09 10.35 -8.79
N ALA A 84 6.01 9.64 -9.09
CA ALA A 84 4.90 10.20 -9.87
C ALA A 84 4.16 11.32 -9.15
N ARG A 85 4.12 11.30 -7.81
CA ARG A 85 3.41 12.31 -7.00
C ARG A 85 4.23 12.71 -5.79
N ALA A 86 4.61 13.99 -5.72
CA ALA A 86 5.45 14.51 -4.62
C ALA A 86 4.73 14.54 -3.26
N ASN A 87 3.40 14.56 -3.25
CA ASN A 87 2.60 14.63 -2.02
C ASN A 87 2.22 13.27 -1.43
N LEU A 88 2.65 12.17 -2.05
CA LEU A 88 2.37 10.84 -1.52
C LEU A 88 3.30 10.50 -0.35
N VAL A 89 2.74 9.84 0.64
CA VAL A 89 3.46 9.31 1.79
C VAL A 89 3.23 7.82 1.86
N LEU A 90 4.29 7.05 2.06
CA LEU A 90 4.21 5.61 2.23
C LEU A 90 4.06 5.28 3.71
N VAL A 91 3.01 4.57 4.07
CA VAL A 91 2.79 4.08 5.44
C VAL A 91 3.18 2.61 5.49
N THR A 92 4.23 2.30 6.24
CA THR A 92 4.75 0.93 6.32
C THR A 92 5.48 0.68 7.64
N GLY A 93 5.49 -0.59 8.08
CA GLY A 93 6.31 -1.04 9.19
C GLY A 93 7.65 -1.64 8.76
N ASP A 94 7.94 -1.66 7.46
CA ASP A 94 9.18 -2.24 6.95
C ASP A 94 10.38 -1.34 7.27
N LYS A 95 11.26 -1.84 8.13
CA LYS A 95 12.44 -1.08 8.59
C LYS A 95 13.40 -0.74 7.46
N LEU A 96 13.51 -1.58 6.45
CA LEU A 96 14.38 -1.30 5.30
C LEU A 96 13.90 -0.08 4.53
N LEU A 97 12.58 0.07 4.36
CA LEU A 97 12.01 1.24 3.70
C LEU A 97 12.13 2.48 4.57
N LEU A 98 11.98 2.35 5.89
CA LEU A 98 12.11 3.47 6.82
C LEU A 98 13.53 4.03 6.87
N GLN A 99 14.54 3.21 6.56
CA GLN A 99 15.95 3.58 6.60
C GLN A 99 16.52 3.96 5.25
N ASP A 100 15.78 3.74 4.16
CA ASP A 100 16.24 4.04 2.81
C ASP A 100 16.36 5.55 2.60
N GLU A 101 17.56 6.03 2.25
CA GLU A 101 17.83 7.47 2.11
C GLU A 101 16.97 8.15 1.05
N MET A 102 16.58 7.42 0.01
CA MET A 102 15.81 8.00 -1.09
C MET A 102 14.36 8.28 -0.71
N VAL A 103 13.78 7.51 0.21
CA VAL A 103 12.36 7.57 0.52
C VAL A 103 12.04 7.86 1.98
N ARG A 104 13.01 7.80 2.90
CA ARG A 104 12.76 7.92 4.34
C ARG A 104 12.01 9.18 4.76
N SER A 105 12.18 10.28 4.04
CA SER A 105 11.46 11.52 4.32
C SER A 105 9.98 11.45 3.94
N ARG A 106 9.59 10.42 3.21
CA ARG A 106 8.24 10.21 2.70
C ARG A 106 7.62 8.91 3.20
N VAL A 107 8.24 8.31 4.23
CA VAL A 107 7.79 7.05 4.83
C VAL A 107 7.40 7.30 6.27
N MET A 108 6.30 6.69 6.68
CA MET A 108 5.74 6.89 8.02
C MET A 108 5.31 5.54 8.60
N LEU A 109 5.53 5.35 9.91
CA LEU A 109 5.01 4.19 10.62
C LEU A 109 3.47 4.25 10.72
N PRO A 110 2.78 3.09 10.70
CA PRO A 110 1.33 3.06 10.85
C PRO A 110 0.83 3.78 12.11
N ASN A 111 1.49 3.60 13.24
CA ASN A 111 1.09 4.27 14.48
C ASN A 111 1.22 5.79 14.39
N THR A 112 2.28 6.27 13.78
CA THR A 112 2.48 7.71 13.56
C THR A 112 1.39 8.28 12.68
N PHE A 113 1.04 7.56 11.61
CA PHE A 113 -0.04 7.98 10.71
C PHE A 113 -1.39 8.04 11.43
N VAL A 114 -1.70 7.04 12.24
CA VAL A 114 -2.96 7.01 13.00
C VAL A 114 -3.07 8.19 13.95
N ASP A 115 -1.97 8.61 14.57
CA ASP A 115 -1.96 9.75 15.48
C ASP A 115 -2.27 11.08 14.78
N LEU A 116 -2.15 11.15 13.47
CA LEU A 116 -2.50 12.33 12.67
C LEU A 116 -4.00 12.41 12.31
N LEU A 117 -4.73 11.32 12.51
CA LEU A 117 -6.15 11.25 12.13
C LEU A 117 -7.07 11.94 13.19
#